data_67d9b424cc81a17157dc103f45fc7571
#
_entry.id   67d9b424cc81a17157dc103f45fc7571
#
_cell.length_a   1.000
_cell.length_b   1.000
_cell.length_c   1.000
_cell.angle_alpha   90.00
_cell.angle_beta   90.00
_cell.angle_gamma   90.00
#
_symmetry.space_group_name_H-M   'P 1'
#
loop_
_entity.id
_entity.type
_entity.pdbx_description
1 polymer ?
#
loop_
_entity_poly.entity_id
_entity_poly.type
_entity_poly.pdbx_seq_one_letter_code
_entity_poly.pdbx_strand_id
1 'polypeptide(L)'
;MNELMEITGFDRSTTQRMTHTLVQLGYLERGPGGKGYTPGKKILQRSFDYMRSVPLLERATPLIAEMQRETNERVELSLISDLYIIFALRRQTKRQTFSSTLAGRELPLVQTAGGRSIMANLPDDEVEDILARSALMPMDNIPSTPKTNNDPDRIRALVHRAREDGYATAVEESLLGELNVATAILDNRHRPVATIQIAGLTSEWDTPCLLYTSDAADE
;
A
#
# COMPACT_ATOMS: atom_id res chain seq x y z
N MET A 1 -10.81 2.16 27.74
CA MET A 1 -12.22 2.55 27.62
C MET A 1 -12.36 4.05 27.37
N ASN A 2 -11.73 4.91 28.16
CA ASN A 2 -11.80 6.37 27.93
C ASN A 2 -11.25 6.78 26.56
N GLU A 3 -10.13 6.23 26.16
CA GLU A 3 -9.54 6.43 24.83
C GLU A 3 -10.48 6.03 23.69
N LEU A 4 -11.19 4.90 23.82
CA LEU A 4 -12.19 4.48 22.84
C LEU A 4 -13.38 5.44 22.78
N MET A 5 -13.82 5.97 23.92
CA MET A 5 -14.89 6.97 23.98
C MET A 5 -14.45 8.27 23.30
N GLU A 6 -13.21 8.69 23.50
CA GLU A 6 -12.64 9.89 22.90
C GLU A 6 -12.54 9.76 21.36
N ILE A 7 -12.01 8.63 20.87
CA ILE A 7 -11.86 8.38 19.43
C ILE A 7 -13.21 8.22 18.73
N THR A 8 -14.17 7.50 19.35
CA THR A 8 -15.46 7.18 18.68
C THR A 8 -16.53 8.24 18.91
N GLY A 9 -16.37 9.12 19.89
CA GLY A 9 -17.40 10.07 20.31
C GLY A 9 -18.61 9.42 21.02
N PHE A 10 -18.57 8.10 21.31
CA PHE A 10 -19.67 7.40 21.96
C PHE A 10 -19.64 7.56 23.50
N ASP A 11 -20.82 7.52 24.12
CA ASP A 11 -20.93 7.41 25.57
C ASP A 11 -20.39 6.07 26.08
N ARG A 12 -20.16 6.00 27.40
CA ARG A 12 -19.58 4.81 28.05
C ARG A 12 -20.40 3.54 27.86
N SER A 13 -21.73 3.64 27.93
CA SER A 13 -22.63 2.50 27.81
C SER A 13 -22.59 1.92 26.39
N THR A 14 -22.65 2.80 25.39
CA THR A 14 -22.55 2.41 23.96
C THR A 14 -21.20 1.81 23.64
N THR A 15 -20.10 2.44 24.09
CA THR A 15 -18.74 1.91 23.89
C THR A 15 -18.59 0.52 24.53
N GLN A 16 -19.12 0.33 25.74
CA GLN A 16 -19.06 -0.95 26.43
C GLN A 16 -19.86 -2.05 25.71
N ARG A 17 -21.06 -1.75 25.23
CA ARG A 17 -21.88 -2.70 24.45
C ARG A 17 -21.19 -3.08 23.14
N MET A 18 -20.67 -2.10 22.40
CA MET A 18 -19.96 -2.34 21.14
C MET A 18 -18.73 -3.20 21.35
N THR A 19 -17.87 -2.86 22.30
CA THR A 19 -16.66 -3.64 22.59
C THR A 19 -17.01 -5.05 23.08
N HIS A 20 -18.06 -5.21 23.89
CA HIS A 20 -18.53 -6.53 24.30
C HIS A 20 -18.97 -7.38 23.11
N THR A 21 -19.77 -6.81 22.20
CA THR A 21 -20.22 -7.49 20.98
C THR A 21 -19.02 -7.89 20.11
N LEU A 22 -18.06 -7.00 19.90
CA LEU A 22 -16.86 -7.29 19.11
C LEU A 22 -16.00 -8.40 19.74
N VAL A 23 -15.92 -8.45 21.07
CA VAL A 23 -15.24 -9.55 21.79
C VAL A 23 -16.00 -10.86 21.59
N GLN A 24 -17.33 -10.88 21.76
CA GLN A 24 -18.15 -12.08 21.54
C GLN A 24 -18.03 -12.61 20.12
N LEU A 25 -17.96 -11.73 19.14
CA LEU A 25 -17.78 -12.09 17.74
C LEU A 25 -16.33 -12.46 17.38
N GLY A 26 -15.36 -12.26 18.28
CA GLY A 26 -13.94 -12.57 18.08
C GLY A 26 -13.17 -11.51 17.27
N TYR A 27 -13.75 -10.33 17.02
CA TYR A 27 -13.06 -9.21 16.37
C TYR A 27 -12.13 -8.45 17.31
N LEU A 28 -12.40 -8.51 18.62
CA LEU A 28 -11.52 -8.01 19.67
C LEU A 28 -11.19 -9.14 20.66
N GLU A 29 -10.02 -9.06 21.25
CA GLU A 29 -9.57 -9.87 22.37
C GLU A 29 -9.16 -8.95 23.52
N ARG A 30 -9.20 -9.47 24.77
CA ARG A 30 -8.66 -8.72 25.90
C ARG A 30 -7.15 -8.60 25.76
N GLY A 31 -6.65 -7.40 25.97
CA GLY A 31 -5.22 -7.14 25.95
C GLY A 31 -4.45 -7.87 27.05
N PRO A 32 -3.11 -7.83 27.02
CA PRO A 32 -2.27 -8.46 28.02
C PRO A 32 -2.65 -8.04 29.45
N GLY A 33 -2.76 -9.02 30.36
CA GLY A 33 -3.18 -8.76 31.74
C GLY A 33 -4.63 -8.31 31.89
N GLY A 34 -5.49 -8.51 30.88
CA GLY A 34 -6.90 -8.12 30.88
C GLY A 34 -7.14 -6.62 30.71
N LYS A 35 -6.10 -5.85 30.42
CA LYS A 35 -6.17 -4.39 30.21
C LYS A 35 -6.31 -4.06 28.73
N GLY A 36 -7.29 -3.21 28.40
CA GLY A 36 -7.55 -2.78 27.04
C GLY A 36 -8.08 -3.89 26.11
N TYR A 37 -7.96 -3.66 24.82
CA TYR A 37 -8.38 -4.56 23.74
C TYR A 37 -7.30 -4.61 22.68
N THR A 38 -7.18 -5.77 22.01
CA THR A 38 -6.36 -5.99 20.84
C THR A 38 -7.22 -6.54 19.71
N PRO A 39 -6.80 -6.41 18.44
CA PRO A 39 -7.46 -7.08 17.33
C PRO A 39 -7.57 -8.59 17.57
N GLY A 40 -8.76 -9.15 17.35
CA GLY A 40 -9.01 -10.58 17.50
C GLY A 40 -8.73 -11.37 16.21
N LYS A 41 -8.50 -12.67 16.35
CA LYS A 41 -8.15 -13.59 15.23
C LYS A 41 -9.22 -13.64 14.13
N LYS A 42 -10.44 -13.21 14.41
CA LYS A 42 -11.53 -13.12 13.43
C LYS A 42 -11.21 -12.18 12.28
N ILE A 43 -10.42 -11.13 12.52
CA ILE A 43 -9.95 -10.20 11.48
C ILE A 43 -9.11 -10.94 10.45
N LEU A 44 -8.20 -11.83 10.88
CA LEU A 44 -7.37 -12.63 9.98
C LEU A 44 -8.21 -13.56 9.10
N GLN A 45 -9.27 -14.17 9.66
CA GLN A 45 -10.20 -14.98 8.87
C GLN A 45 -10.93 -14.12 7.81
N ARG A 46 -11.37 -12.93 8.17
CA ARG A 46 -12.03 -12.00 7.22
C ARG A 46 -11.08 -11.53 6.13
N SER A 47 -9.82 -11.26 6.48
CA SER A 47 -8.79 -10.93 5.49
C SER A 47 -8.60 -12.07 4.48
N PHE A 48 -8.57 -13.31 4.92
CA PHE A 48 -8.52 -14.49 4.05
C PHE A 48 -9.73 -14.59 3.12
N ASP A 49 -10.95 -14.40 3.66
CA ASP A 49 -12.18 -14.43 2.86
C ASP A 49 -12.18 -13.30 1.82
N TYR A 50 -11.74 -12.10 2.20
CA TYR A 50 -11.60 -10.96 1.30
C TYR A 50 -10.62 -11.28 0.17
N MET A 51 -9.41 -11.75 0.50
CA MET A 51 -8.37 -12.07 -0.47
C MET A 51 -8.85 -13.09 -1.51
N ARG A 52 -9.64 -14.08 -1.09
CA ARG A 52 -10.25 -15.07 -1.99
C ARG A 52 -11.39 -14.52 -2.83
N SER A 53 -12.05 -13.46 -2.39
CA SER A 53 -13.18 -12.85 -3.11
C SER A 53 -12.75 -11.91 -4.24
N VAL A 54 -11.46 -11.57 -4.33
CA VAL A 54 -10.91 -10.64 -5.32
C VAL A 54 -10.20 -11.44 -6.44
N PRO A 55 -10.81 -11.65 -7.63
CA PRO A 55 -10.24 -12.48 -8.70
C PRO A 55 -8.88 -11.99 -9.21
N LEU A 56 -8.61 -10.67 -9.12
CA LEU A 56 -7.33 -10.09 -9.46
C LEU A 56 -6.19 -10.71 -8.65
N LEU A 57 -6.38 -10.90 -7.34
CA LEU A 57 -5.32 -11.43 -6.47
C LEU A 57 -4.99 -12.89 -6.78
N GLU A 58 -6.01 -13.70 -7.11
CA GLU A 58 -5.82 -15.09 -7.52
C GLU A 58 -5.00 -15.17 -8.81
N ARG A 59 -5.38 -14.36 -9.82
CA ARG A 59 -4.69 -14.32 -11.13
C ARG A 59 -3.27 -13.76 -11.02
N ALA A 60 -3.06 -12.73 -10.21
CA ALA A 60 -1.76 -12.08 -10.05
C ALA A 60 -0.75 -12.93 -9.26
N THR A 61 -1.22 -13.83 -8.38
CA THR A 61 -0.34 -14.62 -7.49
C THR A 61 0.78 -15.37 -8.24
N PRO A 62 0.53 -16.14 -9.33
CA PRO A 62 1.59 -16.80 -10.07
C PRO A 62 2.53 -15.82 -10.77
N LEU A 63 2.02 -14.74 -11.36
CA LEU A 63 2.79 -13.72 -12.05
C LEU A 63 3.78 -12.99 -11.11
N ILE A 64 3.30 -12.59 -9.93
CA ILE A 64 4.15 -11.98 -8.90
C ILE A 64 5.27 -12.94 -8.44
N ALA A 65 4.97 -14.24 -8.35
CA ALA A 65 5.98 -15.23 -8.01
C ALA A 65 7.02 -15.42 -9.13
N GLU A 66 6.62 -15.28 -10.37
CA GLU A 66 7.48 -15.32 -11.56
C GLU A 66 8.38 -14.08 -11.61
N MET A 67 7.81 -12.89 -11.56
CA MET A 67 8.56 -11.63 -11.49
C MET A 67 9.60 -11.63 -10.36
N GLN A 68 9.23 -12.13 -9.18
CA GLN A 68 10.17 -12.23 -8.06
C GLN A 68 11.32 -13.20 -8.32
N ARG A 69 11.07 -14.33 -9.04
CA ARG A 69 12.12 -15.28 -9.40
C ARG A 69 13.08 -14.71 -10.44
N GLU A 70 12.57 -13.96 -11.41
CA GLU A 70 13.35 -13.34 -12.48
C GLU A 70 14.20 -12.20 -11.99
N THR A 71 13.61 -11.29 -11.24
CA THR A 71 14.30 -10.11 -10.70
C THR A 71 15.13 -10.40 -9.46
N ASN A 72 14.80 -11.49 -8.74
CA ASN A 72 15.29 -11.77 -7.38
C ASN A 72 15.04 -10.60 -6.40
N GLU A 73 14.09 -9.72 -6.72
CA GLU A 73 13.73 -8.56 -5.92
C GLU A 73 12.34 -8.70 -5.27
N ARG A 74 12.01 -7.76 -4.40
CA ARG A 74 10.69 -7.72 -3.77
C ARG A 74 9.64 -7.26 -4.76
N VAL A 75 8.62 -8.08 -4.97
CA VAL A 75 7.45 -7.74 -5.81
C VAL A 75 6.20 -7.66 -4.95
N GLU A 76 5.43 -6.60 -5.13
CA GLU A 76 4.24 -6.30 -4.36
C GLU A 76 3.09 -5.90 -5.27
N LEU A 77 1.88 -6.37 -4.94
CA LEU A 77 0.62 -5.88 -5.50
C LEU A 77 -0.18 -5.21 -4.41
N SER A 78 -0.64 -3.99 -4.71
CA SER A 78 -1.45 -3.20 -3.79
C SER A 78 -2.79 -2.84 -4.43
N LEU A 79 -3.84 -2.83 -3.61
CA LEU A 79 -5.17 -2.38 -3.97
C LEU A 79 -5.34 -0.90 -3.62
N ILE A 80 -6.26 -0.23 -4.31
CA ILE A 80 -6.59 1.18 -4.04
C ILE A 80 -7.62 1.23 -2.91
N SER A 81 -7.42 2.13 -1.96
CA SER A 81 -8.35 2.42 -0.87
C SER A 81 -8.37 3.92 -0.59
N ASP A 82 -9.25 4.63 -1.24
CA ASP A 82 -9.37 6.10 -1.17
C ASP A 82 -8.01 6.79 -1.41
N LEU A 83 -7.41 7.44 -0.42
CA LEU A 83 -6.12 8.14 -0.51
C LEU A 83 -4.90 7.23 -0.29
N TYR A 84 -5.10 5.91 -0.19
CA TYR A 84 -4.07 4.94 0.15
C TYR A 84 -3.97 3.82 -0.87
N ILE A 85 -2.81 3.18 -0.91
CA ILE A 85 -2.66 1.81 -1.39
C ILE A 85 -2.60 0.87 -0.19
N ILE A 86 -3.20 -0.32 -0.32
CA ILE A 86 -3.12 -1.41 0.66
C ILE A 86 -2.34 -2.56 0.05
N PHE A 87 -1.24 -2.95 0.67
CA PHE A 87 -0.47 -4.11 0.23
C PHE A 87 -1.30 -5.39 0.39
N ALA A 88 -1.67 -6.01 -0.73
CA ALA A 88 -2.46 -7.23 -0.74
C ALA A 88 -1.60 -8.49 -0.94
N LEU A 89 -0.71 -8.48 -1.92
CA LEU A 89 0.21 -9.58 -2.17
C LEU A 89 1.65 -9.08 -2.10
N ARG A 90 2.54 -9.94 -1.59
CA ARG A 90 3.96 -9.63 -1.48
C ARG A 90 4.81 -10.89 -1.60
N ARG A 91 5.86 -10.81 -2.41
CA ARG A 91 6.95 -11.78 -2.47
C ARG A 91 8.23 -11.10 -2.05
N GLN A 92 8.88 -11.64 -1.01
CA GLN A 92 10.14 -11.12 -0.48
C GLN A 92 11.33 -11.85 -1.05
N THR A 93 12.48 -11.14 -1.06
CA THR A 93 13.80 -11.78 -1.24
C THR A 93 14.32 -12.29 0.09
N LYS A 94 15.36 -13.12 0.05
CA LYS A 94 16.06 -13.61 1.26
C LYS A 94 16.81 -12.50 2.02
N ARG A 95 17.00 -11.34 1.40
CA ARG A 95 17.85 -10.24 1.91
C ARG A 95 17.12 -9.25 2.81
N GLN A 96 15.79 -9.27 2.88
CA GLN A 96 15.03 -8.23 3.57
C GLN A 96 14.46 -8.71 4.91
N THR A 97 14.59 -7.86 5.92
CA THR A 97 14.03 -8.06 7.26
C THR A 97 12.49 -8.06 7.23
N PHE A 98 11.92 -9.03 7.91
CA PHE A 98 10.50 -9.36 7.98
C PHE A 98 9.57 -8.21 8.43
N SER A 99 10.10 -7.18 9.09
CA SER A 99 9.27 -6.31 9.92
C SER A 99 8.60 -5.13 9.21
N SER A 100 8.99 -4.77 7.99
CA SER A 100 8.59 -3.46 7.47
C SER A 100 7.29 -3.44 6.68
N THR A 101 6.81 -4.58 6.16
CA THR A 101 5.63 -4.55 5.29
C THR A 101 4.90 -5.89 5.27
N LEU A 102 3.91 -6.01 6.13
CA LEU A 102 2.94 -7.11 6.09
C LEU A 102 1.79 -6.74 5.13
N ALA A 103 1.12 -7.75 4.57
CA ALA A 103 -0.15 -7.56 3.88
C ALA A 103 -1.16 -6.86 4.79
N GLY A 104 -1.94 -5.94 4.23
CA GLY A 104 -2.87 -5.09 4.98
C GLY A 104 -2.31 -3.76 5.44
N ARG A 105 -1.00 -3.48 5.21
CA ARG A 105 -0.45 -2.16 5.49
C ARG A 105 -0.91 -1.15 4.45
N GLU A 106 -1.25 0.05 4.91
CA GLU A 106 -1.60 1.20 4.07
C GLU A 106 -0.42 2.16 3.92
N LEU A 107 -0.28 2.75 2.74
CA LEU A 107 0.60 3.88 2.47
C LEU A 107 -0.11 4.89 1.57
N PRO A 108 0.14 6.21 1.76
CA PRO A 108 -0.49 7.25 0.95
C PRO A 108 -0.15 7.13 -0.54
N LEU A 109 -1.13 7.41 -1.41
CA LEU A 109 -0.94 7.47 -2.86
C LEU A 109 0.20 8.43 -3.22
N VAL A 110 0.22 9.60 -2.61
CA VAL A 110 1.17 10.68 -2.93
C VAL A 110 2.64 10.34 -2.62
N GLN A 111 2.90 9.44 -1.66
CA GLN A 111 4.25 9.11 -1.18
C GLN A 111 4.83 7.81 -1.74
N THR A 112 4.10 7.11 -2.62
CA THR A 112 4.55 5.82 -3.13
C THR A 112 4.64 5.80 -4.65
N ALA A 113 5.55 5.01 -5.20
CA ALA A 113 5.60 4.76 -6.65
C ALA A 113 4.26 4.16 -7.13
N GLY A 114 3.73 3.17 -6.40
CA GLY A 114 2.44 2.55 -6.70
C GLY A 114 1.29 3.57 -6.75
N GLY A 115 1.21 4.46 -5.76
CA GLY A 115 0.17 5.49 -5.73
C GLY A 115 0.30 6.50 -6.88
N ARG A 116 1.52 6.94 -7.19
CA ARG A 116 1.77 7.84 -8.34
C ARG A 116 1.45 7.17 -9.67
N SER A 117 1.71 5.88 -9.83
CA SER A 117 1.31 5.14 -11.04
C SER A 117 -0.21 5.07 -11.19
N ILE A 118 -0.96 4.94 -10.09
CA ILE A 118 -2.42 5.03 -10.06
C ILE A 118 -2.86 6.44 -10.48
N MET A 119 -2.33 7.48 -9.83
CA MET A 119 -2.68 8.89 -10.13
C MET A 119 -2.36 9.26 -11.58
N ALA A 120 -1.31 8.71 -12.18
CA ALA A 120 -0.96 8.90 -13.59
C ALA A 120 -2.04 8.42 -14.57
N ASN A 121 -2.91 7.50 -14.14
CA ASN A 121 -4.03 6.96 -14.92
C ASN A 121 -5.39 7.55 -14.52
N LEU A 122 -5.40 8.63 -13.75
CA LEU A 122 -6.61 9.37 -13.38
C LEU A 122 -6.70 10.69 -14.15
N PRO A 123 -7.93 11.25 -14.34
CA PRO A 123 -8.14 12.61 -14.79
C PRO A 123 -7.47 13.64 -13.86
N ASP A 124 -7.12 14.81 -14.39
CA ASP A 124 -6.40 15.83 -13.63
C ASP A 124 -7.20 16.37 -12.44
N ASP A 125 -8.51 16.50 -12.57
CA ASP A 125 -9.40 16.92 -11.48
C ASP A 125 -9.41 15.92 -10.31
N GLU A 126 -9.35 14.62 -10.57
CA GLU A 126 -9.22 13.59 -9.54
C GLU A 126 -7.82 13.63 -8.88
N VAL A 127 -6.77 13.90 -9.66
CA VAL A 127 -5.42 14.08 -9.13
C VAL A 127 -5.37 15.27 -8.18
N GLU A 128 -5.96 16.40 -8.54
CA GLU A 128 -6.02 17.60 -7.69
C GLU A 128 -6.84 17.36 -6.42
N ASP A 129 -7.95 16.63 -6.48
CA ASP A 129 -8.72 16.24 -5.28
C ASP A 129 -7.87 15.38 -4.34
N ILE A 130 -7.17 14.39 -4.87
CA ILE A 130 -6.25 13.54 -4.09
C ILE A 130 -5.17 14.37 -3.42
N LEU A 131 -4.53 15.30 -4.15
CA LEU A 131 -3.49 16.17 -3.61
C LEU A 131 -4.01 17.06 -2.49
N ALA A 132 -5.18 17.70 -2.70
CA ALA A 132 -5.80 18.58 -1.72
C ALA A 132 -6.19 17.84 -0.44
N ARG A 133 -6.79 16.65 -0.56
CA ARG A 133 -7.19 15.83 0.58
C ARG A 133 -5.99 15.23 1.32
N SER A 134 -4.95 14.82 0.58
CA SER A 134 -3.72 14.27 1.16
C SER A 134 -2.95 15.30 1.98
N ALA A 135 -3.01 16.59 1.63
CA ALA A 135 -2.39 17.66 2.40
C ALA A 135 -2.97 17.84 3.81
N LEU A 136 -4.21 17.35 4.03
CA LEU A 136 -4.90 17.42 5.33
C LEU A 136 -4.73 16.15 6.18
N MET A 137 -4.06 15.13 5.64
CA MET A 137 -3.90 13.85 6.34
C MET A 137 -2.81 13.91 7.40
N PRO A 138 -3.03 13.28 8.58
CA PRO A 138 -1.94 13.07 9.53
C PRO A 138 -0.90 12.11 8.92
N MET A 139 0.36 12.53 8.90
CA MET A 139 1.48 11.72 8.39
C MET A 139 2.23 10.98 9.51
N ASP A 140 1.69 10.99 10.73
CA ASP A 140 2.24 10.26 11.87
C ASP A 140 2.24 8.76 11.58
N ASN A 141 3.34 8.09 11.84
CA ASN A 141 3.55 6.65 11.59
C ASN A 141 3.67 6.20 10.12
N ILE A 142 3.74 7.13 9.18
CA ILE A 142 4.07 6.81 7.79
C ILE A 142 5.59 6.79 7.62
N PRO A 143 6.18 5.73 7.05
CA PRO A 143 7.61 5.70 6.79
C PRO A 143 8.02 6.84 5.88
N SER A 144 8.93 7.64 6.35
CA SER A 144 9.47 8.77 5.61
C SER A 144 10.97 8.89 5.81
N THR A 145 11.64 9.52 4.86
CA THR A 145 13.05 9.85 4.90
C THR A 145 13.21 11.34 4.58
N PRO A 146 14.41 11.91 4.70
CA PRO A 146 14.69 13.26 4.22
C PRO A 146 14.43 13.45 2.71
N LYS A 147 14.28 12.36 1.94
CA LYS A 147 14.00 12.39 0.49
C LYS A 147 12.52 12.25 0.15
N THR A 148 11.66 12.03 1.14
CA THR A 148 10.21 11.91 0.92
C THR A 148 9.64 13.19 0.32
N ASN A 149 8.90 13.06 -0.78
CA ASN A 149 8.25 14.20 -1.42
C ASN A 149 6.91 14.47 -0.76
N ASN A 150 6.77 15.66 -0.16
CA ASN A 150 5.53 16.15 0.45
C ASN A 150 5.03 17.44 -0.24
N ASP A 151 5.75 17.96 -1.21
CA ASP A 151 5.38 19.14 -1.99
C ASP A 151 4.36 18.75 -3.08
N PRO A 152 3.12 19.27 -3.06
CA PRO A 152 2.09 18.95 -4.05
C PRO A 152 2.52 19.24 -5.49
N ASP A 153 3.25 20.32 -5.75
CA ASP A 153 3.71 20.68 -7.10
C ASP A 153 4.72 19.67 -7.63
N ARG A 154 5.62 19.21 -6.76
CA ARG A 154 6.58 18.18 -7.11
C ARG A 154 5.89 16.82 -7.33
N ILE A 155 4.91 16.46 -6.49
CA ILE A 155 4.14 15.23 -6.67
C ILE A 155 3.38 15.28 -8.00
N ARG A 156 2.74 16.41 -8.34
CA ARG A 156 2.06 16.63 -9.64
C ARG A 156 3.02 16.40 -10.81
N ALA A 157 4.21 16.98 -10.74
CA ALA A 157 5.23 16.79 -11.78
C ALA A 157 5.67 15.33 -11.92
N LEU A 158 5.80 14.60 -10.81
CA LEU A 158 6.10 13.15 -10.82
C LEU A 158 4.96 12.31 -11.40
N VAL A 159 3.69 12.68 -11.14
CA VAL A 159 2.51 12.03 -11.73
C VAL A 159 2.46 12.26 -13.24
N HIS A 160 2.70 13.49 -13.71
CA HIS A 160 2.77 13.79 -15.15
C HIS A 160 3.87 13.00 -15.83
N ARG A 161 5.05 12.95 -15.25
CA ARG A 161 6.16 12.15 -15.77
C ARG A 161 5.79 10.66 -15.80
N ALA A 162 5.16 10.13 -14.76
CA ALA A 162 4.72 8.73 -14.74
C ALA A 162 3.68 8.43 -15.83
N ARG A 163 2.86 9.40 -16.23
CA ARG A 163 1.91 9.28 -17.35
C ARG A 163 2.63 9.20 -18.70
N GLU A 164 3.72 9.94 -18.88
CA GLU A 164 4.54 9.93 -20.08
C GLU A 164 5.38 8.65 -20.18
N ASP A 165 6.00 8.25 -19.07
CA ASP A 165 6.92 7.12 -19.00
C ASP A 165 6.18 5.75 -18.95
N GLY A 166 4.88 5.72 -18.55
CA GLY A 166 4.10 4.51 -18.32
C GLY A 166 4.34 3.82 -16.96
N TYR A 167 5.27 4.35 -16.16
CA TYR A 167 5.59 3.85 -14.83
C TYR A 167 5.96 5.00 -13.87
N ALA A 168 5.86 4.77 -12.58
CA ALA A 168 6.27 5.70 -11.55
C ALA A 168 7.46 5.17 -10.74
N THR A 169 8.25 6.08 -10.18
CA THR A 169 9.39 5.74 -9.31
C THR A 169 9.29 6.43 -7.97
N ALA A 170 9.88 5.80 -6.95
CA ALA A 170 10.16 6.42 -5.65
C ALA A 170 11.55 5.97 -5.18
N VAL A 171 12.47 6.92 -5.08
CA VAL A 171 13.87 6.65 -4.75
C VAL A 171 14.15 7.12 -3.33
N GLU A 172 14.40 6.18 -2.44
CA GLU A 172 14.74 6.41 -1.04
C GLU A 172 13.68 7.26 -0.28
N GLU A 173 12.42 7.25 -0.71
CA GLU A 173 11.38 8.06 -0.08
C GLU A 173 10.76 7.40 1.15
N SER A 174 10.62 6.07 1.16
CA SER A 174 10.10 5.31 2.30
C SER A 174 11.19 4.63 3.13
N LEU A 175 12.33 4.32 2.51
CA LEU A 175 13.50 3.70 3.13
C LEU A 175 14.75 4.14 2.36
N LEU A 176 15.77 4.63 3.07
CA LEU A 176 17.05 4.96 2.46
C LEU A 176 17.70 3.72 1.85
N GLY A 177 18.28 3.87 0.66
CA GLY A 177 18.87 2.77 -0.10
C GLY A 177 17.87 1.93 -0.89
N GLU A 178 16.56 2.30 -0.92
CA GLU A 178 15.53 1.59 -1.67
C GLU A 178 15.06 2.38 -2.89
N LEU A 179 14.95 1.70 -4.03
CA LEU A 179 14.32 2.16 -5.25
C LEU A 179 13.04 1.33 -5.48
N ASN A 180 11.93 2.01 -5.70
CA ASN A 180 10.67 1.40 -6.09
C ASN A 180 10.28 1.84 -7.50
N VAL A 181 9.90 0.89 -8.36
CA VAL A 181 9.31 1.12 -9.67
C VAL A 181 7.94 0.48 -9.68
N ALA A 182 6.93 1.17 -10.20
CA ALA A 182 5.55 0.71 -10.15
C ALA A 182 4.77 1.10 -11.41
N THR A 183 3.82 0.24 -11.78
CA THR A 183 2.80 0.55 -12.79
C THR A 183 1.41 0.23 -12.28
N ALA A 184 0.40 0.92 -12.82
CA ALA A 184 -0.99 0.67 -12.48
C ALA A 184 -1.54 -0.52 -13.26
N ILE A 185 -2.41 -1.29 -12.63
CA ILE A 185 -3.24 -2.31 -13.26
C ILE A 185 -4.60 -1.67 -13.55
N LEU A 186 -5.00 -1.67 -14.82
CA LEU A 186 -6.21 -1.03 -15.28
C LEU A 186 -7.32 -2.05 -15.53
N ASP A 187 -8.56 -1.64 -15.34
CA ASP A 187 -9.72 -2.40 -15.79
C ASP A 187 -9.99 -2.20 -17.29
N ASN A 188 -11.05 -2.85 -17.80
CA ASN A 188 -11.48 -2.73 -19.20
C ASN A 188 -12.03 -1.34 -19.59
N ARG A 189 -12.17 -0.42 -18.63
CA ARG A 189 -12.54 0.98 -18.83
C ARG A 189 -11.34 1.92 -18.65
N HIS A 190 -10.13 1.37 -18.63
CA HIS A 190 -8.89 2.10 -18.39
C HIS A 190 -8.85 2.83 -17.03
N ARG A 191 -9.58 2.33 -16.02
CA ARG A 191 -9.51 2.86 -14.66
C ARG A 191 -8.53 2.04 -13.83
N PRO A 192 -7.65 2.67 -13.04
CA PRO A 192 -6.73 1.95 -12.18
C PRO A 192 -7.50 1.22 -11.08
N VAL A 193 -7.21 -0.06 -10.89
CA VAL A 193 -7.84 -0.93 -9.88
C VAL A 193 -6.83 -1.44 -8.86
N ALA A 194 -5.57 -1.44 -9.23
CA ALA A 194 -4.45 -1.89 -8.40
C ALA A 194 -3.14 -1.32 -8.93
N THR A 195 -2.06 -1.60 -8.25
CA THR A 195 -0.69 -1.33 -8.72
C THR A 195 0.21 -2.51 -8.39
N ILE A 196 1.17 -2.76 -9.29
CA ILE A 196 2.27 -3.68 -9.05
C ILE A 196 3.56 -2.88 -8.93
N GLN A 197 4.43 -3.26 -8.01
CA GLN A 197 5.72 -2.61 -7.83
C GLN A 197 6.84 -3.62 -7.56
N ILE A 198 8.04 -3.25 -8.01
CA ILE A 198 9.29 -3.92 -7.70
C ILE A 198 10.12 -2.97 -6.84
N ALA A 199 10.73 -3.50 -5.79
CA ALA A 199 11.61 -2.74 -4.91
C ALA A 199 13.00 -3.38 -4.84
N GLY A 200 13.98 -2.65 -5.33
CA GLY A 200 15.39 -3.03 -5.32
C GLY A 200 16.24 -2.08 -4.47
N LEU A 201 17.53 -2.43 -4.31
CA LEU A 201 18.50 -1.59 -3.63
C LEU A 201 19.14 -0.60 -4.63
N THR A 202 19.26 0.67 -4.25
CA THR A 202 19.94 1.70 -5.08
C THR A 202 21.42 1.43 -5.31
N SER A 203 22.04 0.53 -4.52
CA SER A 203 23.41 0.08 -4.71
C SER A 203 23.56 -0.99 -5.80
N GLU A 204 22.48 -1.66 -6.17
CA GLU A 204 22.47 -2.77 -7.15
C GLU A 204 21.70 -2.41 -8.42
N TRP A 205 20.74 -1.47 -8.32
CA TRP A 205 19.80 -1.13 -9.38
C TRP A 205 19.75 0.38 -9.62
N ASP A 206 19.73 0.76 -10.88
CA ASP A 206 19.18 2.04 -11.33
C ASP A 206 17.79 1.81 -11.96
N THR A 207 17.05 2.90 -12.21
CA THR A 207 15.69 2.81 -12.76
C THR A 207 15.65 2.08 -14.11
N PRO A 208 16.56 2.35 -15.09
CA PRO A 208 16.56 1.63 -16.35
C PRO A 208 16.76 0.12 -16.20
N CYS A 209 17.74 -0.32 -15.40
CA CYS A 209 18.00 -1.74 -15.19
C CYS A 209 16.81 -2.49 -14.57
N LEU A 210 16.12 -1.89 -13.60
CA LEU A 210 14.98 -2.52 -12.95
C LEU A 210 13.77 -2.64 -13.90
N LEU A 211 13.64 -1.75 -14.87
CA LEU A 211 12.60 -1.81 -15.89
C LEU A 211 12.88 -2.89 -16.96
N TYR A 212 14.11 -2.94 -17.47
CA TYR A 212 14.47 -3.92 -18.52
C TYR A 212 14.33 -5.38 -18.08
N THR A 213 14.43 -5.65 -16.77
CA THR A 213 14.22 -7.02 -16.25
C THR A 213 12.74 -7.42 -16.29
N SER A 214 11.81 -6.45 -16.31
CA SER A 214 10.37 -6.72 -16.40
C SER A 214 9.87 -6.87 -17.85
N ASP A 215 10.54 -6.25 -18.82
CA ASP A 215 10.17 -6.35 -20.25
C ASP A 215 10.60 -7.67 -20.90
N ALA A 216 11.55 -8.40 -20.32
CA ALA A 216 11.97 -9.73 -20.80
C ALA A 216 10.91 -10.83 -20.60
N ALA A 217 9.80 -10.52 -19.92
CA ALA A 217 8.69 -11.45 -19.70
C ALA A 217 7.62 -11.42 -20.82
N ASP A 218 7.74 -10.51 -21.81
CA ASP A 218 6.78 -10.37 -22.93
C ASP A 218 7.25 -11.02 -24.24
N GLU A 219 8.42 -11.73 -24.26
CA GLU A 219 8.86 -12.61 -25.33
C GLU A 219 8.65 -14.10 -24.97
#